data_07fecd7189deb379cf7a0e37793f260f
#
_entry.id   07fecd7189deb379cf7a0e37793f260f
#
_cell.length_a   1.000
_cell.length_b   1.000
_cell.length_c   1.000
_cell.angle_alpha   90.00
_cell.angle_beta   90.00
_cell.angle_gamma   90.00
#
_symmetry.space_group_name_H-M   'P 1'
#
loop_
_entity.id
_entity.type
_entity.pdbx_description
1 polymer ?
#
loop_
_entity_poly.entity_id
_entity_poly.type
_entity_poly.pdbx_seq_one_letter_code
_entity_poly.pdbx_strand_id
1 'polypeptide(L)'
;VRLQDIDFDRKMVLVVQGKGKKDRYVPLSEHLIRGLKQYIDAERPDEWIFNGQPMENRKGGDFDSRYSQKGVQWAVISASKKAGIIKHVNVHTLRHTFATHLLEDGMDIMTLKELLGHERIETTMIYLHIAQSGRRKPFSPLDTLFAACAPNTK
;
A
#
# COMPACT_ATOMS: atom_id res chain seq x y z
N VAL A 1 -10.23 9.04 -1.41
CA VAL A 1 -10.55 8.59 -0.03
C VAL A 1 -11.18 9.76 0.68
N ARG A 2 -12.39 9.56 1.24
CA ARG A 2 -13.12 10.53 2.05
C ARG A 2 -12.84 10.28 3.52
N LEU A 3 -13.12 11.26 4.38
CA LEU A 3 -13.01 11.09 5.83
C LEU A 3 -13.85 9.92 6.33
N GLN A 4 -15.08 9.80 5.83
CA GLN A 4 -16.00 8.71 6.20
C GLN A 4 -15.54 7.31 5.76
N ASP A 5 -14.59 7.21 4.84
CA ASP A 5 -14.05 5.93 4.37
C ASP A 5 -12.98 5.36 5.32
N ILE A 6 -12.57 6.12 6.35
CA ILE A 6 -11.57 5.68 7.33
C ILE A 6 -12.26 5.20 8.60
N ASP A 7 -12.01 3.94 8.94
CA ASP A 7 -12.38 3.35 10.22
C ASP A 7 -11.12 3.24 11.10
N PHE A 8 -10.96 4.18 12.01
CA PHE A 8 -9.80 4.21 12.92
C PHE A 8 -9.86 3.10 13.98
N ASP A 9 -11.04 2.66 14.36
CA ASP A 9 -11.22 1.62 15.38
C ASP A 9 -10.87 0.25 14.81
N ARG A 10 -11.30 -0.04 13.57
CA ARG A 10 -10.94 -1.26 12.86
C ARG A 10 -9.60 -1.15 12.14
N LYS A 11 -8.99 0.03 12.11
CA LYS A 11 -7.72 0.32 11.43
C LYS A 11 -7.77 -0.01 9.94
N MET A 12 -8.84 0.38 9.29
CA MET A 12 -9.10 0.09 7.88
C MET A 12 -9.48 1.35 7.11
N VAL A 13 -9.18 1.37 5.82
CA VAL A 13 -9.70 2.37 4.89
C VAL A 13 -10.43 1.69 3.75
N LEU A 14 -11.63 2.17 3.45
CA LEU A 14 -12.42 1.72 2.31
C LEU A 14 -11.97 2.47 1.04
N VAL A 15 -11.49 1.73 0.06
CA VAL A 15 -11.21 2.25 -1.28
C VAL A 15 -12.43 1.98 -2.15
N VAL A 16 -13.26 3.03 -2.34
CA VAL A 16 -14.48 2.96 -3.13
C VAL A 16 -14.15 3.05 -4.62
N GLN A 17 -14.80 2.21 -5.43
CA GLN A 17 -14.65 2.17 -6.88
C GLN A 17 -13.19 2.16 -7.37
N GLY A 18 -12.38 1.32 -6.79
CA GLY A 18 -11.01 1.10 -7.21
C GLY A 18 -10.92 0.56 -8.66
N LYS A 19 -9.75 0.07 -9.06
CA LYS A 19 -9.59 -0.55 -10.38
C LYS A 19 -10.61 -1.67 -10.57
N GLY A 20 -11.39 -1.63 -11.65
CA GLY A 20 -12.48 -2.59 -11.92
C GLY A 20 -13.79 -2.26 -11.19
N LYS A 21 -13.96 -1.04 -10.66
CA LYS A 21 -15.15 -0.57 -9.91
C LYS A 21 -15.49 -1.45 -8.69
N LYS A 22 -14.49 -2.08 -8.08
CA LYS A 22 -14.67 -2.90 -6.88
C LYS A 22 -14.19 -2.14 -5.65
N ASP A 23 -14.98 -2.23 -4.59
CA ASP A 23 -14.62 -1.71 -3.29
C ASP A 23 -13.68 -2.71 -2.59
N ARG A 24 -12.76 -2.19 -1.79
CA ARG A 24 -11.90 -3.02 -0.96
C ARG A 24 -11.45 -2.29 0.29
N TYR A 25 -11.22 -3.04 1.34
CA TYR A 25 -10.60 -2.55 2.55
C TYR A 25 -9.09 -2.72 2.49
N VAL A 26 -8.37 -1.70 2.99
CA VAL A 26 -6.92 -1.70 3.11
C VAL A 26 -6.56 -1.41 4.56
N PRO A 27 -5.69 -2.22 5.20
CA PRO A 27 -5.30 -1.99 6.59
C PRO A 27 -4.45 -0.73 6.75
N LEU A 28 -4.64 -0.04 7.87
CA LEU A 28 -3.87 1.12 8.28
C LEU A 28 -2.92 0.73 9.41
N SER A 29 -1.64 1.05 9.26
CA SER A 29 -0.68 0.89 10.35
C SER A 29 -0.91 1.93 11.44
N GLU A 30 -0.51 1.62 12.67
CA GLU A 30 -0.56 2.57 13.81
C GLU A 30 0.20 3.87 13.50
N HIS A 31 1.31 3.75 12.79
CA HIS A 31 2.09 4.92 12.39
C HIS A 31 1.30 5.83 11.43
N LEU A 32 0.63 5.23 10.45
CA LEU A 32 -0.20 5.97 9.50
C LEU A 32 -1.43 6.58 10.18
N ILE A 33 -2.07 5.85 11.11
CA ILE A 33 -3.20 6.35 11.89
C ILE A 33 -2.81 7.60 12.67
N ARG A 34 -1.66 7.58 13.36
CA ARG A 34 -1.17 8.75 14.10
C ARG A 34 -0.95 9.95 13.18
N GLY A 35 -0.29 9.73 12.04
CA GLY A 35 -0.06 10.77 11.05
C GLY A 35 -1.34 11.34 10.46
N LEU A 36 -2.32 10.49 10.14
CA LEU A 36 -3.62 10.92 9.62
C LEU A 36 -4.41 11.73 10.66
N LYS A 37 -4.43 11.32 11.92
CA LYS A 37 -5.09 12.09 12.98
C LYS A 37 -4.47 13.48 13.14
N GLN A 38 -3.13 13.57 13.21
CA GLN A 38 -2.43 14.87 13.28
C GLN A 38 -2.74 15.75 12.05
N TYR A 39 -2.77 15.16 10.87
CA TYR A 39 -3.10 15.87 9.64
C TYR A 39 -4.55 16.39 9.65
N ILE A 40 -5.51 15.55 10.04
CA ILE A 40 -6.94 15.91 10.12
C ILE A 40 -7.16 17.03 11.14
N ASP A 41 -6.49 16.97 12.29
CA ASP A 41 -6.59 18.00 13.34
C ASP A 41 -6.02 19.35 12.86
N ALA A 42 -4.94 19.33 12.08
CA ALA A 42 -4.28 20.53 11.57
C ALA A 42 -5.03 21.15 10.38
N GLU A 43 -5.37 20.34 9.38
CA GLU A 43 -5.90 20.82 8.10
C GLU A 43 -7.45 20.87 8.06
N ARG A 44 -8.11 20.17 8.99
CA ARG A 44 -9.58 20.10 9.14
C ARG A 44 -10.30 19.90 7.80
N PRO A 45 -9.97 18.83 7.06
CA PRO A 45 -10.59 18.57 5.77
C PRO A 45 -12.09 18.26 5.93
N ASP A 46 -12.93 18.77 5.04
CA ASP A 46 -14.39 18.60 5.10
C ASP A 46 -14.84 17.23 4.61
N GLU A 47 -14.64 16.92 3.34
CA GLU A 47 -15.10 15.67 2.71
C GLU A 47 -13.92 14.77 2.33
N TRP A 48 -12.95 15.32 1.62
CA TRP A 48 -11.79 14.58 1.13
C TRP A 48 -10.60 14.76 2.04
N ILE A 49 -9.91 13.68 2.40
CA ILE A 49 -8.73 13.76 3.27
C ILE A 49 -7.69 14.70 2.69
N PHE A 50 -7.44 14.58 1.38
CA PHE A 50 -6.51 15.46 0.67
C PHE A 50 -7.29 16.32 -0.32
N ASN A 51 -7.33 17.61 -0.05
CA ASN A 51 -7.97 18.58 -0.90
C ASN A 51 -6.99 19.10 -1.95
N GLY A 52 -7.47 19.23 -3.20
CA GLY A 52 -6.77 19.96 -4.24
C GLY A 52 -6.99 21.45 -4.05
N GLN A 53 -6.02 22.27 -4.47
CA GLN A 53 -6.23 23.71 -4.50
C GLN A 53 -7.03 24.11 -5.74
N PRO A 54 -7.96 25.08 -5.62
CA PRO A 54 -8.64 25.67 -6.77
C PRO A 54 -7.59 26.28 -7.71
N MET A 55 -7.63 25.90 -8.98
CA MET A 55 -6.86 26.64 -9.98
C MET A 55 -7.60 27.96 -10.25
N GLU A 56 -6.98 29.10 -9.93
CA GLU A 56 -7.52 30.44 -10.08
C GLU A 56 -8.06 30.77 -11.49
N ASN A 57 -7.75 29.97 -12.51
CA ASN A 57 -8.07 30.24 -13.92
C ASN A 57 -9.12 29.31 -14.55
N ARG A 58 -9.84 28.48 -13.78
CA ARG A 58 -10.98 27.72 -14.34
C ARG A 58 -12.26 28.53 -14.23
N LYS A 59 -12.63 29.23 -15.32
CA LYS A 59 -13.94 29.84 -15.50
C LYS A 59 -15.00 28.72 -15.58
N GLY A 60 -15.92 28.67 -14.58
CA GLY A 60 -17.20 28.00 -14.64
C GLY A 60 -17.17 26.49 -14.76
N GLY A 61 -17.36 25.82 -13.67
CA GLY A 61 -17.56 24.38 -13.56
C GLY A 61 -17.48 23.91 -12.11
N ASP A 62 -18.16 22.84 -11.75
CA ASP A 62 -18.04 22.18 -10.46
C ASP A 62 -16.56 21.88 -10.17
N PHE A 63 -16.03 22.52 -9.13
CA PHE A 63 -14.66 22.30 -8.71
C PHE A 63 -14.57 20.94 -8.02
N ASP A 64 -13.89 20.00 -8.67
CA ASP A 64 -13.52 18.74 -8.02
C ASP A 64 -12.43 19.02 -6.98
N SER A 65 -12.82 19.06 -5.71
CA SER A 65 -11.94 19.32 -4.57
C SER A 65 -10.94 18.19 -4.26
N ARG A 66 -11.00 17.09 -5.02
CA ARG A 66 -10.08 15.96 -4.84
C ARG A 66 -8.65 16.33 -5.24
N TYR A 67 -7.69 15.89 -4.44
CA TYR A 67 -6.28 16.00 -4.81
C TYR A 67 -5.99 15.20 -6.08
N SER A 68 -5.36 15.81 -7.06
CA SER A 68 -5.18 15.21 -8.38
C SER A 68 -4.15 14.07 -8.36
N GLN A 69 -4.30 13.08 -9.26
CA GLN A 69 -3.30 12.00 -9.42
C GLN A 69 -1.91 12.56 -9.76
N LYS A 70 -1.84 13.63 -10.55
CA LYS A 70 -0.56 14.31 -10.86
C LYS A 70 0.04 14.95 -9.61
N GLY A 71 -0.80 15.51 -8.73
CA GLY A 71 -0.36 16.06 -7.44
C GLY A 71 0.25 15.00 -6.54
N VAL A 72 -0.40 13.82 -6.41
CA VAL A 72 0.17 12.69 -5.65
C VAL A 72 1.52 12.26 -6.23
N GLN A 73 1.62 12.14 -7.54
CA GLN A 73 2.88 11.77 -8.20
C GLN A 73 3.97 12.81 -7.92
N TRP A 74 3.63 14.09 -8.02
CA TRP A 74 4.55 15.19 -7.72
C TRP A 74 5.00 15.17 -6.26
N ALA A 75 4.09 14.94 -5.32
CA ALA A 75 4.40 14.86 -3.89
C ALA A 75 5.40 13.74 -3.58
N VAL A 76 5.21 12.55 -4.16
CA VAL A 76 6.14 11.42 -3.99
C VAL A 76 7.52 11.75 -4.55
N ILE A 77 7.60 12.32 -5.76
CA ILE A 77 8.87 12.71 -6.38
C ILE A 77 9.55 13.82 -5.57
N SER A 78 8.80 14.80 -5.10
CA SER A 78 9.34 15.88 -4.28
C SER A 78 9.88 15.38 -2.95
N ALA A 79 9.15 14.49 -2.28
CA ALA A 79 9.57 13.86 -1.03
C ALA A 79 10.84 13.01 -1.22
N SER A 80 10.94 12.22 -2.29
CA SER A 80 12.12 11.41 -2.58
C SER A 80 13.38 12.26 -2.81
N LYS A 81 13.22 13.38 -3.52
CA LYS A 81 14.33 14.34 -3.73
C LYS A 81 14.78 14.99 -2.42
N LYS A 82 13.81 15.43 -1.58
CA LYS A 82 14.12 16.00 -0.26
C LYS A 82 14.82 15.01 0.67
N ALA A 83 14.49 13.73 0.55
CA ALA A 83 15.14 12.65 1.29
C ALA A 83 16.51 12.22 0.72
N GLY A 84 17.01 12.86 -0.34
CA GLY A 84 18.30 12.52 -0.97
C GLY A 84 18.29 11.18 -1.70
N ILE A 85 17.12 10.63 -2.06
CA ILE A 85 17.02 9.36 -2.76
C ILE A 85 17.37 9.58 -4.25
N ILE A 86 18.49 9.01 -4.68
CA ILE A 86 18.99 9.15 -6.06
C ILE A 86 18.18 8.33 -7.06
N LYS A 87 17.64 7.18 -6.60
CA LYS A 87 16.80 6.30 -7.44
C LYS A 87 15.50 7.00 -7.84
N HIS A 88 15.03 6.73 -9.06
CA HIS A 88 13.73 7.21 -9.51
C HIS A 88 12.61 6.54 -8.69
N VAL A 89 11.89 7.34 -7.91
CA VAL A 89 10.76 6.90 -7.09
C VAL A 89 9.47 7.51 -7.60
N ASN A 90 8.44 6.70 -7.73
CA ASN A 90 7.10 7.11 -8.08
C ASN A 90 6.05 6.32 -7.26
N VAL A 91 4.77 6.60 -7.46
CA VAL A 91 3.67 5.93 -6.74
C VAL A 91 3.70 4.41 -6.97
N HIS A 92 4.04 3.96 -8.19
CA HIS A 92 4.16 2.54 -8.48
C HIS A 92 5.33 1.89 -7.75
N THR A 93 6.43 2.61 -7.58
CA THR A 93 7.57 2.13 -6.77
C THR A 93 7.15 1.85 -5.34
N LEU A 94 6.39 2.76 -4.70
CA LEU A 94 5.87 2.53 -3.35
C LEU A 94 4.94 1.32 -3.29
N ARG A 95 4.06 1.18 -4.29
CA ARG A 95 3.16 0.02 -4.39
C ARG A 95 3.93 -1.29 -4.56
N HIS A 96 4.98 -1.31 -5.39
CA HIS A 96 5.83 -2.48 -5.58
C HIS A 96 6.56 -2.86 -4.29
N THR A 97 7.16 -1.88 -3.61
CA THR A 97 7.84 -2.10 -2.33
C THR A 97 6.88 -2.68 -1.29
N PHE A 98 5.69 -2.10 -1.15
CA PHE A 98 4.66 -2.58 -0.24
C PHE A 98 4.28 -4.04 -0.53
N ALA A 99 3.99 -4.36 -1.80
CA ALA A 99 3.61 -5.71 -2.21
C ALA A 99 4.74 -6.74 -1.98
N THR A 100 5.99 -6.36 -2.26
CA THR A 100 7.15 -7.24 -2.07
C THR A 100 7.36 -7.54 -0.59
N HIS A 101 7.34 -6.52 0.28
CA HIS A 101 7.51 -6.72 1.73
C HIS A 101 6.41 -7.61 2.32
N LEU A 102 5.14 -7.43 1.92
CA LEU A 102 4.07 -8.30 2.40
C LEU A 102 4.28 -9.78 2.03
N LEU A 103 4.78 -10.05 0.82
CA LEU A 103 5.12 -11.41 0.41
C LEU A 103 6.35 -11.96 1.16
N GLU A 104 7.35 -11.11 1.42
CA GLU A 104 8.53 -11.46 2.22
C GLU A 104 8.13 -11.79 3.66
N ASP A 105 7.17 -11.06 4.22
CA ASP A 105 6.59 -11.28 5.54
C ASP A 105 5.64 -12.51 5.59
N GLY A 106 5.44 -13.20 4.46
CA GLY A 106 4.70 -14.46 4.39
C GLY A 106 3.22 -14.32 4.00
N MET A 107 2.76 -13.14 3.58
CA MET A 107 1.40 -13.00 3.05
C MET A 107 1.22 -13.88 1.81
N ASP A 108 0.09 -14.58 1.73
CA ASP A 108 -0.23 -15.35 0.55
C ASP A 108 -0.60 -14.46 -0.65
N ILE A 109 -0.36 -14.99 -1.84
CA ILE A 109 -0.51 -14.23 -3.08
C ILE A 109 -1.98 -13.89 -3.42
N MET A 110 -2.93 -14.68 -2.95
CA MET A 110 -4.36 -14.43 -3.20
C MET A 110 -4.84 -13.27 -2.35
N THR A 111 -4.48 -13.24 -1.06
CA THR A 111 -4.73 -12.11 -0.17
C THR A 111 -4.07 -10.84 -0.69
N LEU A 112 -2.82 -10.91 -1.16
CA LEU A 112 -2.15 -9.77 -1.77
C LEU A 112 -2.86 -9.27 -3.03
N LYS A 113 -3.32 -10.18 -3.90
CA LYS A 113 -4.10 -9.84 -5.09
C LYS A 113 -5.35 -9.02 -4.74
N GLU A 114 -6.10 -9.46 -3.74
CA GLU A 114 -7.32 -8.79 -3.26
C GLU A 114 -6.99 -7.41 -2.68
N LEU A 115 -5.99 -7.34 -1.81
CA LEU A 115 -5.52 -6.10 -1.19
C LEU A 115 -5.10 -5.05 -2.23
N LEU A 116 -4.39 -5.49 -3.29
CA LEU A 116 -3.97 -4.62 -4.38
C LEU A 116 -5.12 -4.31 -5.36
N GLY A 117 -6.22 -5.06 -5.34
CA GLY A 117 -7.34 -4.94 -6.27
C GLY A 117 -6.96 -5.35 -7.69
N HIS A 118 -6.14 -6.36 -7.84
CA HIS A 118 -5.81 -6.92 -9.15
C HIS A 118 -6.90 -7.89 -9.61
N GLU A 119 -7.38 -7.71 -10.82
CA GLU A 119 -8.38 -8.61 -11.40
C GLU A 119 -7.77 -9.98 -11.71
N ARG A 120 -6.57 -9.99 -12.28
CA ARG A 120 -5.86 -11.19 -12.68
C ARG A 120 -4.70 -11.48 -11.75
N ILE A 121 -4.50 -12.76 -11.44
CA ILE A 121 -3.42 -13.20 -10.55
C ILE A 121 -2.04 -12.95 -11.17
N GLU A 122 -1.92 -13.05 -12.49
CA GLU A 122 -0.67 -12.84 -13.22
C GLU A 122 -0.07 -11.45 -12.92
N THR A 123 -0.93 -10.45 -12.72
CA THR A 123 -0.47 -9.10 -12.34
C THR A 123 0.18 -9.08 -10.95
N THR A 124 -0.18 -10.01 -10.06
CA THR A 124 0.40 -10.12 -8.72
C THR A 124 1.63 -11.03 -8.72
N MET A 125 1.71 -12.00 -9.63
CA MET A 125 2.83 -12.94 -9.72
C MET A 125 4.18 -12.26 -9.98
N ILE A 126 4.20 -11.07 -10.59
CA ILE A 126 5.43 -10.30 -10.77
C ILE A 126 6.16 -10.03 -9.45
N TYR A 127 5.41 -9.83 -8.36
CA TYR A 127 5.98 -9.60 -7.03
C TYR A 127 6.57 -10.87 -6.42
N LEU A 128 6.02 -12.03 -6.77
CA LEU A 128 6.50 -13.31 -6.29
C LEU A 128 7.93 -13.59 -6.77
N HIS A 129 8.23 -13.28 -8.04
CA HIS A 129 9.58 -13.45 -8.58
C HIS A 129 10.60 -12.55 -7.89
N ILE A 130 10.20 -11.35 -7.47
CA ILE A 130 11.06 -10.40 -6.77
C ILE A 130 11.30 -10.88 -5.33
N ALA A 131 10.24 -11.29 -4.62
CA ALA A 131 10.32 -11.75 -3.23
C ALA A 131 11.08 -13.09 -3.09
N GLN A 132 11.04 -13.96 -4.10
CA GLN A 132 11.73 -15.25 -4.08
C GLN A 132 13.26 -15.15 -4.15
N SER A 133 13.81 -14.06 -4.65
CA SER A 133 15.27 -13.88 -4.73
C SER A 133 15.98 -13.86 -3.36
N GLY A 134 15.23 -13.68 -2.26
CA GLY A 134 15.73 -13.71 -0.88
C GLY A 134 15.27 -14.92 -0.04
N ARG A 135 14.44 -15.82 -0.57
CA ARG A 135 13.88 -16.92 0.21
C ARG A 135 14.89 -18.05 0.45
N ARG A 136 14.78 -18.67 1.64
CA ARG A 136 15.51 -19.87 2.01
C ARG A 136 15.30 -20.96 0.95
N LYS A 137 16.37 -21.72 0.64
CA LYS A 137 16.29 -22.88 -0.26
C LYS A 137 15.14 -23.79 0.19
N PRO A 138 14.34 -24.34 -0.74
CA PRO A 138 13.32 -25.30 -0.38
C PRO A 138 13.98 -26.49 0.34
N PHE A 139 13.43 -26.86 1.48
CA PHE A 139 13.85 -28.02 2.25
C PHE A 139 12.81 -29.13 2.13
N SER A 140 13.25 -30.36 2.24
CA SER A 140 12.33 -31.50 2.24
C SER A 140 11.53 -31.53 3.55
N PRO A 141 10.20 -31.70 3.51
CA PRO A 141 9.42 -31.91 4.73
C PRO A 141 9.92 -33.10 5.58
N LEU A 142 10.54 -34.11 4.96
CA LEU A 142 11.16 -35.23 5.64
C LEU A 142 12.31 -34.78 6.55
N ASP A 143 13.11 -33.81 6.13
CA ASP A 143 14.21 -33.30 6.93
C ASP A 143 13.73 -32.69 8.24
N THR A 144 12.57 -32.05 8.23
CA THR A 144 11.93 -31.47 9.42
C THR A 144 11.37 -32.57 10.34
N LEU A 145 10.75 -33.60 9.77
CA LEU A 145 10.17 -34.72 10.53
C LEU A 145 11.26 -35.53 11.24
N PHE A 146 12.39 -35.76 10.60
CA PHE A 146 13.50 -36.53 11.17
C PHE A 146 14.47 -35.70 12.02
N ALA A 147 14.53 -34.36 11.83
CA ALA A 147 15.32 -33.50 12.71
C ALA A 147 14.83 -33.52 14.17
N ALA A 148 13.53 -33.78 14.39
CA ALA A 148 12.95 -33.97 15.73
C ALA A 148 13.28 -35.34 16.37
N CYS A 149 13.77 -36.30 15.59
CA CYS A 149 14.10 -37.65 16.04
C CYS A 149 15.61 -37.89 16.19
N ALA A 150 16.46 -36.89 16.02
CA ALA A 150 17.90 -37.07 16.23
C ALA A 150 18.17 -37.30 17.72
N PRO A 151 18.75 -38.49 18.12
CA PRO A 151 19.07 -38.76 19.52
C PRO A 151 20.13 -37.77 19.99
N ASN A 152 19.91 -37.17 21.16
CA ASN A 152 20.89 -36.37 21.88
C ASN A 152 22.12 -37.26 22.15
N THR A 153 23.09 -37.27 21.27
CA THR A 153 24.43 -37.81 21.57
C THR A 153 25.14 -36.77 22.43
N LYS A 154 25.24 -37.11 23.74
CA LYS A 154 26.14 -36.45 24.67
C LYS A 154 27.58 -36.81 24.33
#